data_98a99da56880be0c310fa0263020858b
#
_entry.id   98a99da56880be0c310fa0263020858b
#
_cell.length_a   1.000
_cell.length_b   1.000
_cell.length_c   1.000
_cell.angle_alpha   90.00
_cell.angle_beta   90.00
_cell.angle_gamma   90.00
#
_symmetry.space_group_name_H-M   'P 1'
#
loop_
_entity.id
_entity.type
_entity.pdbx_description
1 polymer ?
#
loop_
_entity_poly.entity_id
_entity_poly.type
_entity_poly.pdbx_seq_one_letter_code
_entity_poly.pdbx_strand_id
1 'polypeptide(L)'
;MSFYRKIKVSLYATPKIEQMKHQIILLGKDITSVYHGIKEFGPDHIHLLYTDATDHIETPMYPLLPSSIRCNRYKAEPYNGNNVIDVCRRIHREHQGEFTYNLSEGTKVMAFAAFVVAKESGADAFYLTQHGEVVHLSKFENYPLQSSLNNDEILSLSGNTL
;
A
#
# COMPACT_ATOMS: atom_id res chain seq x y z
N MET A 1 -3.72 52.94 13.59
CA MET A 1 -3.69 51.78 14.49
C MET A 1 -4.29 50.46 13.91
N SER A 2 -4.62 50.36 12.66
CA SER A 2 -5.17 49.12 12.08
C SER A 2 -4.19 48.35 11.16
N PHE A 3 -2.99 48.87 10.91
CA PHE A 3 -2.02 48.24 10.00
C PHE A 3 -1.25 47.06 10.63
N TYR A 4 -1.12 47.01 11.94
CA TYR A 4 -0.34 45.97 12.62
C TYR A 4 -1.10 44.63 12.83
N ARG A 5 -2.42 44.61 12.65
CA ARG A 5 -3.22 43.36 12.82
C ARG A 5 -3.32 42.50 11.55
N LYS A 6 -3.06 43.04 10.37
CA LYS A 6 -3.16 42.29 9.11
C LYS A 6 -1.91 41.51 8.72
N ILE A 7 -0.76 41.84 9.29
CA ILE A 7 0.52 41.19 8.95
C ILE A 7 0.75 39.87 9.77
N LYS A 8 0.07 39.73 10.91
CA LYS A 8 0.25 38.57 11.77
C LYS A 8 -0.43 37.29 11.29
N VAL A 9 -1.37 37.37 10.36
CA VAL A 9 -2.12 36.18 9.89
C VAL A 9 -1.43 35.47 8.72
N SER A 10 -0.55 36.18 7.98
CA SER A 10 0.16 35.62 6.82
C SER A 10 1.46 34.92 7.16
N LEU A 11 2.00 35.11 8.37
CA LEU A 11 3.31 34.53 8.77
C LEU A 11 3.24 33.14 9.40
N TYR A 12 2.05 32.57 9.58
CA TYR A 12 1.86 31.28 10.24
C TYR A 12 1.21 30.19 9.38
N ALA A 13 1.00 30.43 8.08
CA ALA A 13 0.68 29.37 7.15
C ALA A 13 1.97 28.64 6.80
N THR A 14 2.40 27.71 7.66
CA THR A 14 3.39 26.71 7.27
C THR A 14 2.84 25.96 6.05
N PRO A 15 3.56 25.92 4.91
CA PRO A 15 3.13 25.08 3.79
C PRO A 15 2.96 23.67 4.32
N LYS A 16 1.80 23.05 4.04
CA LYS A 16 1.55 21.64 4.32
C LYS A 16 2.62 20.87 3.55
N ILE A 17 3.62 20.35 4.25
CA ILE A 17 4.58 19.43 3.64
C ILE A 17 3.77 18.18 3.28
N GLU A 18 3.63 17.90 1.99
CA GLU A 18 3.03 16.65 1.52
C GLU A 18 3.81 15.50 2.12
N GLN A 19 3.13 14.67 2.91
CA GLN A 19 3.74 13.48 3.48
C GLN A 19 3.87 12.42 2.39
N MET A 20 5.00 11.71 2.38
CA MET A 20 5.21 10.57 1.51
C MET A 20 4.18 9.49 1.81
N LYS A 21 3.55 8.96 0.77
CA LYS A 21 2.56 7.88 0.88
C LYS A 21 3.24 6.53 0.68
N HIS A 22 3.14 5.70 1.69
CA HIS A 22 3.64 4.33 1.66
C HIS A 22 2.48 3.34 1.57
N GLN A 23 2.69 2.26 0.83
CA GLN A 23 1.78 1.12 0.86
C GLN A 23 2.55 -0.15 1.20
N ILE A 24 2.15 -0.83 2.26
CA ILE A 24 2.66 -2.15 2.64
C ILE A 24 1.73 -3.19 2.02
N ILE A 25 2.30 -4.10 1.24
CA ILE A 25 1.57 -5.02 0.39
C ILE A 25 2.00 -6.45 0.65
N LEU A 26 1.05 -7.30 0.99
CA LEU A 26 1.29 -8.74 1.06
C LEU A 26 1.20 -9.33 -0.34
N LEU A 27 2.23 -10.06 -0.78
CA LEU A 27 2.22 -10.75 -2.05
C LEU A 27 1.58 -12.13 -1.93
N GLY A 28 0.73 -12.44 -2.89
CA GLY A 28 0.10 -13.73 -3.07
C GLY A 28 0.08 -14.09 -4.55
N LYS A 29 -0.79 -15.01 -4.94
CA LYS A 29 -0.86 -15.48 -6.32
C LYS A 29 -1.49 -14.48 -7.29
N ASP A 30 -2.36 -13.61 -6.80
CA ASP A 30 -3.07 -12.62 -7.62
C ASP A 30 -2.37 -11.27 -7.59
N ILE A 31 -1.49 -11.06 -8.57
CA ILE A 31 -0.79 -9.79 -8.73
C ILE A 31 -1.73 -8.67 -9.20
N THR A 32 -2.89 -9.00 -9.78
CA THR A 32 -3.86 -8.02 -10.25
C THR A 32 -4.44 -7.22 -9.09
N SER A 33 -4.76 -7.87 -7.97
CA SER A 33 -5.24 -7.18 -6.77
C SER A 33 -4.18 -6.27 -6.17
N VAL A 34 -2.91 -6.65 -6.24
CA VAL A 34 -1.78 -5.81 -5.81
C VAL A 34 -1.70 -4.54 -6.66
N TYR A 35 -1.74 -4.70 -7.98
CA TYR A 35 -1.66 -3.56 -8.90
C TYR A 35 -2.87 -2.62 -8.78
N HIS A 36 -4.08 -3.16 -8.64
CA HIS A 36 -5.28 -2.37 -8.39
C HIS A 36 -5.15 -1.52 -7.12
N GLY A 37 -4.62 -2.08 -6.05
CA GLY A 37 -4.40 -1.33 -4.81
C GLY A 37 -3.41 -0.18 -4.98
N ILE A 38 -2.37 -0.38 -5.78
CA ILE A 38 -1.41 0.68 -6.11
C ILE A 38 -2.09 1.79 -6.93
N LYS A 39 -2.88 1.45 -7.94
CA LYS A 39 -3.62 2.44 -8.74
C LYS A 39 -4.65 3.22 -7.91
N GLU A 40 -5.37 2.52 -7.02
CA GLU A 40 -6.43 3.11 -6.21
C GLU A 40 -5.90 4.12 -5.19
N PHE A 41 -4.80 3.81 -4.53
CA PHE A 41 -4.27 4.61 -3.42
C PHE A 41 -3.09 5.50 -3.78
N GLY A 42 -2.46 5.29 -4.92
CA GLY A 42 -1.40 6.14 -5.46
C GLY A 42 -0.20 6.33 -4.53
N PRO A 43 0.44 5.27 -4.02
CA PRO A 43 1.60 5.43 -3.14
C PRO A 43 2.82 5.96 -3.89
N ASP A 44 3.68 6.66 -3.16
CA ASP A 44 5.01 7.09 -3.64
C ASP A 44 6.05 5.99 -3.44
N HIS A 45 5.81 5.11 -2.46
CA HIS A 45 6.71 4.04 -2.06
C HIS A 45 5.93 2.79 -1.69
N ILE A 46 6.25 1.67 -2.34
CA ILE A 46 5.64 0.37 -2.03
C ILE A 46 6.64 -0.53 -1.30
N HIS A 47 6.13 -1.28 -0.33
CA HIS A 47 6.86 -2.25 0.47
C HIS A 47 6.22 -3.61 0.29
N LEU A 48 6.87 -4.48 -0.47
CA LEU A 48 6.34 -5.79 -0.83
C LEU A 48 6.84 -6.87 0.13
N LEU A 49 5.93 -7.53 0.81
CA LEU A 49 6.24 -8.70 1.64
C LEU A 49 6.01 -9.95 0.80
N TYR A 50 7.08 -10.67 0.49
CA TYR A 50 7.05 -11.91 -0.27
C TYR A 50 7.46 -13.10 0.59
N THR A 51 7.04 -14.28 0.18
CA THR A 51 7.47 -15.57 0.75
C THR A 51 8.23 -16.37 -0.30
N ASP A 52 8.80 -17.52 0.05
CA ASP A 52 9.44 -18.38 -0.94
C ASP A 52 8.49 -18.79 -2.08
N ALA A 53 7.19 -18.96 -1.77
CA ALA A 53 6.18 -19.33 -2.77
C ALA A 53 5.78 -18.18 -3.70
N THR A 54 6.04 -16.94 -3.33
CA THR A 54 5.63 -15.74 -4.08
C THR A 54 6.80 -14.87 -4.50
N ASP A 55 8.03 -15.40 -4.42
CA ASP A 55 9.22 -14.66 -4.82
C ASP A 55 9.19 -14.32 -6.30
N HIS A 56 9.36 -13.04 -6.62
CA HIS A 56 9.32 -12.48 -7.97
C HIS A 56 7.97 -12.59 -8.72
N ILE A 57 6.88 -12.95 -8.05
CA ILE A 57 5.56 -12.99 -8.67
C ILE A 57 5.12 -11.62 -9.19
N GLU A 58 5.63 -10.56 -8.61
CA GLU A 58 5.31 -9.17 -8.95
C GLU A 58 6.02 -8.65 -10.20
N THR A 59 6.95 -9.41 -10.76
CA THR A 59 7.77 -8.97 -11.91
C THR A 59 6.96 -8.39 -13.07
N PRO A 60 5.81 -8.98 -13.48
CA PRO A 60 5.01 -8.41 -14.59
C PRO A 60 4.41 -7.04 -14.29
N MET A 61 4.36 -6.64 -13.03
CA MET A 61 3.81 -5.35 -12.61
C MET A 61 4.79 -4.19 -12.82
N TYR A 62 6.10 -4.43 -12.70
CA TYR A 62 7.10 -3.36 -12.71
C TYR A 62 7.06 -2.46 -13.94
N PRO A 63 6.89 -2.96 -15.18
CA PRO A 63 6.80 -2.09 -16.35
C PRO A 63 5.60 -1.14 -16.35
N LEU A 64 4.58 -1.45 -15.56
CA LEU A 64 3.34 -0.67 -15.47
C LEU A 64 3.40 0.42 -14.41
N LEU A 65 4.37 0.35 -13.51
CA LEU A 65 4.50 1.33 -12.42
C LEU A 65 5.11 2.64 -12.92
N PRO A 66 4.68 3.79 -12.34
CA PRO A 66 5.35 5.05 -12.60
C PRO A 66 6.84 4.96 -12.27
N SER A 67 7.69 5.59 -13.09
CA SER A 67 9.15 5.57 -12.89
C SER A 67 9.59 6.24 -11.57
N SER A 68 8.72 7.10 -11.00
CA SER A 68 8.96 7.80 -9.74
C SER A 68 8.68 6.97 -8.50
N ILE A 69 7.98 5.83 -8.63
CA ILE A 69 7.63 5.00 -7.48
C ILE A 69 8.86 4.26 -6.95
N ARG A 70 9.01 4.25 -5.64
CA ARG A 70 10.04 3.46 -4.96
C ARG A 70 9.48 2.10 -4.59
N CYS A 71 10.33 1.08 -4.61
CA CYS A 71 9.94 -0.28 -4.26
C CYS A 71 11.01 -0.94 -3.39
N ASN A 72 10.61 -1.45 -2.24
CA ASN A 72 11.41 -2.31 -1.39
C ASN A 72 10.74 -3.68 -1.26
N ARG A 73 11.55 -4.73 -1.14
CA ARG A 73 11.09 -6.11 -0.97
C ARG A 73 11.58 -6.65 0.36
N TYR A 74 10.71 -7.38 1.06
CA TYR A 74 10.99 -7.97 2.36
C TYR A 74 10.55 -9.42 2.36
N LYS A 75 11.46 -10.32 2.69
CA LYS A 75 11.11 -11.72 2.87
C LYS A 75 10.33 -11.89 4.18
N ALA A 76 9.23 -12.59 4.13
CA ALA A 76 8.39 -12.91 5.27
C ALA A 76 8.13 -14.42 5.33
N GLU A 77 7.87 -14.91 6.52
CA GLU A 77 7.50 -16.30 6.76
C GLU A 77 5.97 -16.41 6.75
N PRO A 78 5.39 -17.24 5.88
CA PRO A 78 3.95 -17.21 5.61
C PRO A 78 3.06 -17.62 6.81
N TYR A 79 3.60 -18.35 7.77
CA TYR A 79 2.86 -18.86 8.93
C TYR A 79 3.48 -18.44 10.27
N ASN A 80 4.36 -17.46 10.26
CA ASN A 80 4.98 -16.90 11.46
C ASN A 80 4.53 -15.45 11.64
N GLY A 81 3.49 -15.25 12.45
CA GLY A 81 2.93 -13.91 12.68
C GLY A 81 3.93 -12.95 13.32
N ASN A 82 4.77 -13.42 14.24
CA ASN A 82 5.79 -12.58 14.86
C ASN A 82 6.82 -12.06 13.86
N ASN A 83 7.22 -12.90 12.91
CA ASN A 83 8.11 -12.47 11.82
C ASN A 83 7.47 -11.36 10.99
N VAL A 84 6.22 -11.51 10.59
CA VAL A 84 5.49 -10.50 9.81
C VAL A 84 5.34 -9.20 10.60
N ILE A 85 5.01 -9.29 11.88
CA ILE A 85 4.93 -8.12 12.79
C ILE A 85 6.27 -7.39 12.83
N ASP A 86 7.37 -8.10 12.99
CA ASP A 86 8.72 -7.52 13.06
C ASP A 86 9.09 -6.81 11.75
N VAL A 87 8.77 -7.43 10.59
CA VAL A 87 8.99 -6.82 9.28
C VAL A 87 8.20 -5.52 9.15
N CYS A 88 6.90 -5.54 9.44
CA CYS A 88 6.05 -4.35 9.35
C CYS A 88 6.51 -3.23 10.30
N ARG A 89 6.84 -3.57 11.54
CA ARG A 89 7.36 -2.59 12.51
C ARG A 89 8.69 -1.99 12.06
N ARG A 90 9.57 -2.78 11.44
CA ARG A 90 10.83 -2.29 10.87
C ARG A 90 10.57 -1.27 9.78
N ILE A 91 9.62 -1.52 8.89
CA ILE A 91 9.26 -0.58 7.84
C ILE A 91 8.83 0.77 8.44
N HIS A 92 8.01 0.76 9.47
CA HIS A 92 7.59 1.99 10.15
C HIS A 92 8.75 2.71 10.87
N ARG A 93 9.75 1.98 11.37
CA ARG A 93 10.93 2.60 11.99
C ARG A 93 11.85 3.27 10.97
N GLU A 94 11.94 2.70 9.78
CA GLU A 94 12.87 3.13 8.74
C GLU A 94 12.28 4.21 7.82
N HIS A 95 10.95 4.39 7.83
CA HIS A 95 10.25 5.30 6.94
C HIS A 95 9.22 6.13 7.66
N GLN A 96 9.06 7.39 7.23
CA GLN A 96 8.06 8.31 7.75
C GLN A 96 7.06 8.70 6.67
N GLY A 97 5.82 8.92 7.04
CA GLY A 97 4.75 9.33 6.14
C GLY A 97 3.41 8.71 6.48
N GLU A 98 2.51 8.72 5.50
CA GLU A 98 1.23 8.03 5.58
C GLU A 98 1.38 6.59 5.10
N PHE A 99 0.80 5.66 5.84
CA PHE A 99 0.85 4.23 5.49
C PHE A 99 -0.55 3.70 5.24
N THR A 100 -0.68 2.91 4.17
CA THR A 100 -1.81 2.02 3.93
C THR A 100 -1.31 0.59 3.81
N TYR A 101 -2.17 -0.37 4.17
CA TYR A 101 -1.87 -1.78 4.07
C TYR A 101 -2.82 -2.44 3.08
N ASN A 102 -2.26 -3.07 2.05
CA ASN A 102 -3.03 -3.95 1.16
C ASN A 102 -2.95 -5.38 1.69
N LEU A 103 -4.03 -5.84 2.29
CA LEU A 103 -4.15 -7.17 2.89
C LEU A 103 -4.97 -8.14 2.03
N SER A 104 -5.10 -7.85 0.73
CA SER A 104 -5.90 -8.66 -0.20
C SER A 104 -5.29 -10.04 -0.45
N GLU A 105 -3.98 -10.13 -0.40
CA GLU A 105 -3.21 -11.33 -0.67
C GLU A 105 -2.39 -11.77 0.55
N GLY A 106 -1.59 -12.82 0.39
CA GLY A 106 -0.84 -13.43 1.48
C GLY A 106 -1.65 -14.49 2.23
N THR A 107 -1.04 -15.12 3.21
CA THR A 107 -1.76 -16.07 4.09
C THR A 107 -2.63 -15.30 5.09
N LYS A 108 -3.61 -15.96 5.66
CA LYS A 108 -4.43 -15.37 6.74
C LYS A 108 -3.57 -14.96 7.93
N VAL A 109 -2.55 -15.74 8.26
CA VAL A 109 -1.61 -15.41 9.34
C VAL A 109 -0.85 -14.13 9.04
N MET A 110 -0.37 -13.96 7.80
CA MET A 110 0.29 -12.72 7.37
C MET A 110 -0.66 -11.52 7.46
N ALA A 111 -1.90 -11.68 6.96
CA ALA A 111 -2.89 -10.62 6.98
C ALA A 111 -3.26 -10.18 8.40
N PHE A 112 -3.48 -11.13 9.31
CA PHE A 112 -3.79 -10.81 10.71
C PHE A 112 -2.61 -10.13 11.41
N ALA A 113 -1.40 -10.61 11.20
CA ALA A 113 -0.19 -10.03 11.79
C ALA A 113 0.07 -8.61 11.28
N ALA A 114 -0.04 -8.39 9.97
CA ALA A 114 0.09 -7.06 9.38
C ALA A 114 -1.00 -6.11 9.86
N PHE A 115 -2.23 -6.58 10.03
CA PHE A 115 -3.35 -5.79 10.56
C PHE A 115 -3.09 -5.32 12.00
N VAL A 116 -2.47 -6.15 12.84
CA VAL A 116 -2.07 -5.75 14.20
C VAL A 116 -1.17 -4.51 14.15
N VAL A 117 -0.16 -4.51 13.27
CA VAL A 117 0.76 -3.38 13.13
C VAL A 117 0.06 -2.16 12.54
N ALA A 118 -0.81 -2.36 11.55
CA ALA A 118 -1.62 -1.27 11.00
C ALA A 118 -2.43 -0.57 12.09
N LYS A 119 -3.09 -1.33 12.97
CA LYS A 119 -3.85 -0.79 14.10
C LYS A 119 -2.95 -0.06 15.11
N GLU A 120 -1.82 -0.63 15.47
CA GLU A 120 -0.87 0.01 16.39
C GLU A 120 -0.37 1.37 15.89
N SER A 121 -0.11 1.46 14.60
CA SER A 121 0.46 2.66 13.97
C SER A 121 -0.57 3.68 13.51
N GLY A 122 -1.86 3.38 13.62
CA GLY A 122 -2.94 4.22 13.11
C GLY A 122 -3.01 4.25 11.58
N ALA A 123 -2.42 3.27 10.91
CA ALA A 123 -2.48 3.15 9.45
C ALA A 123 -3.82 2.56 8.99
N ASP A 124 -4.24 2.96 7.80
CA ASP A 124 -5.39 2.35 7.14
C ASP A 124 -5.01 0.99 6.55
N ALA A 125 -5.96 0.08 6.57
CA ALA A 125 -5.84 -1.22 5.92
C ALA A 125 -7.07 -1.51 5.07
N PHE A 126 -6.85 -2.15 3.93
CA PHE A 126 -7.92 -2.46 3.00
C PHE A 126 -7.77 -3.86 2.40
N TYR A 127 -8.87 -4.35 1.91
CA TYR A 127 -8.99 -5.61 1.17
C TYR A 127 -9.77 -5.36 -0.12
N LEU A 128 -9.29 -5.90 -1.24
CA LEU A 128 -9.97 -5.82 -2.52
C LEU A 128 -10.74 -7.13 -2.76
N THR A 129 -12.05 -7.02 -2.97
CA THR A 129 -12.87 -8.19 -3.27
C THR A 129 -12.74 -8.59 -4.75
N GLN A 130 -13.07 -9.84 -5.06
CA GLN A 130 -13.15 -10.33 -6.44
C GLN A 130 -14.23 -9.63 -7.27
N HIS A 131 -15.17 -8.93 -6.61
CA HIS A 131 -16.28 -8.23 -7.25
C HIS A 131 -16.01 -6.73 -7.49
N GLY A 132 -14.78 -6.29 -7.29
CA GLY A 132 -14.39 -4.90 -7.55
C GLY A 132 -14.79 -3.93 -6.44
N GLU A 133 -14.81 -4.37 -5.20
CA GLU A 133 -15.04 -3.53 -4.02
C GLU A 133 -13.77 -3.36 -3.20
N VAL A 134 -13.59 -2.19 -2.63
CA VAL A 134 -12.62 -1.93 -1.57
C VAL A 134 -13.31 -2.06 -0.23
N VAL A 135 -12.79 -2.91 0.64
CA VAL A 135 -13.23 -3.02 2.03
C VAL A 135 -12.21 -2.30 2.91
N HIS A 136 -12.63 -1.22 3.55
CA HIS A 136 -11.82 -0.53 4.53
C HIS A 136 -11.86 -1.29 5.86
N LEU A 137 -10.77 -1.95 6.21
CA LEU A 137 -10.79 -2.92 7.32
C LEU A 137 -10.92 -2.28 8.71
N SER A 138 -10.49 -1.05 8.88
CA SER A 138 -10.61 -0.36 10.19
C SER A 138 -12.04 0.10 10.49
N LYS A 139 -12.82 0.41 9.44
CA LYS A 139 -14.20 0.93 9.56
C LYS A 139 -15.24 -0.07 9.09
N PHE A 140 -14.84 -1.12 8.38
CA PHE A 140 -15.70 -2.09 7.70
C PHE A 140 -16.71 -1.42 6.75
N GLU A 141 -16.26 -0.37 6.08
CA GLU A 141 -17.00 0.30 5.02
C GLU A 141 -16.54 -0.20 3.67
N ASN A 142 -17.49 -0.49 2.79
CA ASN A 142 -17.21 -0.94 1.44
C ASN A 142 -17.56 0.15 0.44
N TYR A 143 -16.73 0.29 -0.58
CA TYR A 143 -17.03 1.17 -1.70
C TYR A 143 -16.50 0.57 -3.01
N PRO A 144 -17.10 0.95 -4.17
CA PRO A 144 -16.65 0.43 -5.45
C PRO A 144 -15.20 0.85 -5.74
N LEU A 145 -14.41 -0.07 -6.30
CA LEU A 145 -13.09 0.23 -6.83
C LEU A 145 -13.20 1.29 -7.94
N GLN A 146 -12.49 2.39 -7.81
CA GLN A 146 -12.56 3.51 -8.77
C GLN A 146 -11.57 3.35 -9.92
N SER A 147 -10.46 2.64 -9.70
CA SER A 147 -9.48 2.36 -10.75
C SER A 147 -9.96 1.24 -11.68
N SER A 148 -9.59 1.32 -12.95
CA SER A 148 -9.83 0.28 -13.94
C SER A 148 -8.53 -0.09 -14.64
N LEU A 149 -8.46 -1.30 -15.20
CA LEU A 149 -7.34 -1.77 -16.00
C LEU A 149 -7.71 -1.73 -17.47
N ASN A 150 -6.79 -1.22 -18.30
CA ASN A 150 -6.89 -1.35 -19.74
C ASN A 150 -6.39 -2.73 -20.21
N ASN A 151 -6.57 -3.03 -21.50
CA ASN A 151 -6.17 -4.33 -22.06
C ASN A 151 -4.67 -4.59 -21.96
N ASP A 152 -3.83 -3.59 -22.15
CA ASP A 152 -2.37 -3.73 -22.07
C ASP A 152 -1.92 -4.07 -20.64
N GLU A 153 -2.53 -3.43 -19.65
CA GLU A 153 -2.30 -3.73 -18.24
C GLU A 153 -2.71 -5.17 -17.90
N ILE A 154 -3.89 -5.60 -18.34
CA ILE A 154 -4.39 -6.97 -18.13
C ILE A 154 -3.44 -8.00 -18.73
N LEU A 155 -3.00 -7.78 -19.98
CA LEU A 155 -2.07 -8.66 -20.68
C LEU A 155 -0.71 -8.72 -19.98
N SER A 156 -0.17 -7.58 -19.57
CA SER A 156 1.11 -7.52 -18.85
C SER A 156 1.05 -8.28 -17.52
N LEU A 157 -0.01 -8.06 -16.73
CA LEU A 157 -0.19 -8.73 -15.43
C LEU A 157 -0.40 -10.24 -15.56
N SER A 158 -0.94 -10.72 -16.68
CA SER A 158 -1.10 -12.15 -16.94
C SER A 158 0.20 -12.87 -17.33
N GLY A 159 1.30 -12.11 -17.49
CA GLY A 159 2.57 -12.66 -17.96
C GLY A 159 2.60 -13.00 -19.45
N ASN A 160 1.55 -12.68 -20.20
CA ASN A 160 1.50 -12.82 -21.66
C ASN A 160 2.06 -11.55 -22.31
N THR A 161 3.34 -11.57 -22.60
CA THR A 161 3.94 -10.57 -23.49
C THR A 161 3.51 -10.88 -24.92
N LEU A 162 2.94 -9.87 -25.57
CA LEU A 162 2.74 -9.90 -27.02
C LEU A 162 4.09 -9.96 -27.74
#